data_4e7e8afc5246f6359db214c85811263b
#
_entry.id   4e7e8afc5246f6359db214c85811263b
#
_cell.length_a   1.000
_cell.length_b   1.000
_cell.length_c   1.000
_cell.angle_alpha   90.00
_cell.angle_beta   90.00
_cell.angle_gamma   90.00
#
_symmetry.space_group_name_H-M   'P 1'
#
loop_
_entity.id
_entity.type
_entity.pdbx_description
1 polymer ?
#
loop_
_entity_poly.entity_id
_entity_poly.type
_entity_poly.pdbx_seq_one_letter_code
_entity_poly.pdbx_strand_id
1 'polypeptide(L)'
;TRYSTVSWARRMCIRDRLYLDDTVDIVEEMPANVVARILKSTDMETRRVINEILLYPEDSAGSIMTPEYVSLRRNMTVGEAFDKIRTEGVDKETIYTCYVTENRKLVGIVSAKTLMLSDRNAMVGDIMTEDFIAVKTTDDKEYAASQIKKYGFLAIPVIDGEERLVGIVTVDDAIDVIESEATEDIEQMAEIMPSEQQYLKTGIFR
;
A
#
# COMPACT_ATOMS: atom_id res chain seq x y z
N THR A 1 3.66 38.67 -21.41
CA THR A 1 4.25 37.81 -20.34
C THR A 1 3.24 36.74 -19.98
N ARG A 2 3.28 35.63 -20.72
CA ARG A 2 2.49 34.42 -20.41
C ARG A 2 3.23 33.66 -19.32
N TYR A 3 2.92 33.87 -18.08
CA TYR A 3 3.31 32.96 -17.01
C TYR A 3 2.38 31.75 -17.04
N SER A 4 2.93 30.62 -17.39
CA SER A 4 2.24 29.36 -17.48
C SER A 4 1.78 28.90 -16.09
N THR A 5 0.49 28.98 -15.85
CA THR A 5 -0.21 28.34 -14.71
C THR A 5 -0.03 26.82 -14.65
N VAL A 6 0.61 26.24 -15.68
CA VAL A 6 0.93 24.80 -15.79
C VAL A 6 2.12 24.38 -14.94
N SER A 7 3.00 25.31 -14.53
CA SER A 7 4.26 24.97 -13.86
C SER A 7 4.10 24.62 -12.37
N TRP A 8 3.14 25.21 -11.66
CA TRP A 8 2.92 24.90 -10.25
C TRP A 8 2.04 23.66 -10.06
N ALA A 9 1.01 23.50 -10.89
CA ALA A 9 0.19 22.30 -10.91
C ALA A 9 1.03 21.06 -11.29
N ARG A 10 1.94 21.20 -12.26
CA ARG A 10 2.89 20.15 -12.62
C ARG A 10 3.89 19.83 -11.49
N ARG A 11 4.23 20.80 -10.64
CA ARG A 11 5.09 20.59 -9.47
C ARG A 11 4.34 20.00 -8.27
N MET A 12 3.04 20.15 -8.21
CA MET A 12 2.22 19.67 -7.11
C MET A 12 1.62 18.28 -7.37
N CYS A 13 1.34 17.95 -8.66
CA CYS A 13 0.71 16.67 -9.03
C CYS A 13 1.65 15.63 -9.67
N ILE A 14 2.90 15.97 -10.01
CA ILE A 14 3.83 15.03 -10.69
C ILE A 14 5.08 14.80 -9.85
N ARG A 15 5.25 15.52 -8.76
CA ARG A 15 6.44 15.42 -7.93
C ARG A 15 6.33 14.36 -6.86
N ASP A 16 5.14 13.98 -6.56
CA ASP A 16 4.91 12.91 -5.63
C ASP A 16 4.83 11.64 -6.46
N ARG A 17 5.71 10.70 -6.15
CA ARG A 17 5.74 9.38 -6.76
C ARG A 17 4.34 8.80 -6.67
N LEU A 18 3.86 8.28 -7.76
CA LEU A 18 2.78 7.32 -7.71
C LEU A 18 3.33 6.11 -6.96
N TYR A 19 2.72 5.74 -5.87
CA TYR A 19 3.07 4.52 -5.17
C TYR A 19 2.80 3.30 -6.05
N LEU A 20 3.36 2.16 -5.69
CA LEU A 20 3.31 0.98 -6.57
C LEU A 20 1.91 0.39 -6.70
N ASP A 21 1.10 0.45 -5.66
CA ASP A 21 -0.32 0.11 -5.64
C ASP A 21 -1.14 1.01 -6.57
N ASP A 22 -1.09 2.33 -6.40
CA ASP A 22 -1.69 3.30 -7.32
C ASP A 22 -1.30 3.05 -8.80
N THR A 23 -0.04 2.63 -9.02
CA THR A 23 0.44 2.30 -10.36
C THR A 23 -0.22 1.02 -10.89
N VAL A 24 -0.47 0.04 -10.03
CA VAL A 24 -1.15 -1.21 -10.39
C VAL A 24 -2.59 -0.92 -10.75
N ASP A 25 -3.33 -0.17 -9.96
CA ASP A 25 -4.72 0.21 -10.22
C ASP A 25 -4.88 0.90 -11.58
N ILE A 26 -4.00 1.88 -11.86
CA ILE A 26 -3.98 2.56 -13.16
C ILE A 26 -3.67 1.58 -14.30
N VAL A 27 -2.79 0.61 -14.08
CA VAL A 27 -2.40 -0.39 -15.10
C VAL A 27 -3.56 -1.35 -15.37
N GLU A 28 -4.34 -1.74 -14.37
CA GLU A 28 -5.51 -2.62 -14.53
C GLU A 28 -6.61 -1.96 -15.37
N GLU A 29 -6.82 -0.65 -15.23
CA GLU A 29 -7.78 0.10 -16.02
C GLU A 29 -7.35 0.37 -17.47
N MET A 30 -6.07 0.16 -17.82
CA MET A 30 -5.52 0.51 -19.13
C MET A 30 -5.66 -0.60 -20.16
N PRO A 31 -5.83 -0.27 -21.46
CA PRO A 31 -5.74 -1.26 -22.53
C PRO A 31 -4.38 -1.96 -22.57
N ALA A 32 -4.34 -3.27 -22.79
CA ALA A 32 -3.15 -4.11 -22.74
C ALA A 32 -1.95 -3.61 -23.61
N ASN A 33 -2.23 -2.93 -24.74
CA ASN A 33 -1.20 -2.34 -25.59
C ASN A 33 -0.52 -1.11 -24.95
N VAL A 34 -1.23 -0.39 -24.09
CA VAL A 34 -0.69 0.74 -23.33
C VAL A 34 0.14 0.21 -22.16
N VAL A 35 -0.40 -0.76 -21.41
CA VAL A 35 0.30 -1.47 -20.33
C VAL A 35 1.64 -2.02 -20.79
N ALA A 36 1.67 -2.77 -21.90
CA ALA A 36 2.90 -3.33 -22.45
C ALA A 36 3.95 -2.26 -22.80
N ARG A 37 3.53 -1.05 -23.18
CA ARG A 37 4.42 0.07 -23.47
C ARG A 37 4.96 0.73 -22.22
N ILE A 38 4.13 0.90 -21.18
CA ILE A 38 4.52 1.45 -19.86
C ILE A 38 5.52 0.49 -19.21
N LEU A 39 5.18 -0.79 -19.11
CA LEU A 39 6.07 -1.79 -18.52
C LEU A 39 7.42 -1.91 -19.24
N LYS A 40 7.49 -1.64 -20.55
CA LYS A 40 8.76 -1.59 -21.27
C LYS A 40 9.65 -0.41 -20.89
N SER A 41 9.06 0.70 -20.49
CA SER A 41 9.79 1.91 -20.08
C SER A 41 10.14 1.94 -18.60
N THR A 42 9.55 1.04 -17.81
CA THR A 42 9.79 0.89 -16.38
C THR A 42 11.05 0.04 -16.14
N ASP A 43 11.79 0.33 -15.07
CA ASP A 43 12.96 -0.45 -14.68
C ASP A 43 12.59 -1.91 -14.34
N MET A 44 13.59 -2.80 -14.30
CA MET A 44 13.35 -4.25 -14.14
C MET A 44 12.80 -4.62 -12.77
N GLU A 45 13.16 -3.87 -11.72
CA GLU A 45 12.76 -4.17 -10.35
C GLU A 45 11.30 -3.77 -10.13
N THR A 46 10.93 -2.54 -10.47
CA THR A 46 9.55 -2.04 -10.41
C THR A 46 8.61 -2.88 -11.27
N ARG A 47 9.03 -3.25 -12.50
CA ARG A 47 8.24 -4.14 -13.37
C ARG A 47 7.98 -5.51 -12.74
N ARG A 48 8.98 -6.07 -12.06
CA ARG A 48 8.82 -7.35 -11.37
C ARG A 48 7.78 -7.26 -10.25
N VAL A 49 7.84 -6.19 -9.46
CA VAL A 49 6.91 -5.97 -8.34
C VAL A 49 5.48 -5.76 -8.86
N ILE A 50 5.29 -4.93 -9.88
CA ILE A 50 3.96 -4.73 -10.51
C ILE A 50 3.41 -6.09 -11.00
N ASN A 51 4.22 -6.88 -11.73
CA ASN A 51 3.77 -8.18 -12.20
C ASN A 51 3.50 -9.17 -11.06
N GLU A 52 4.16 -9.05 -9.91
CA GLU A 52 3.92 -9.88 -8.73
C GLU A 52 2.57 -9.51 -8.07
N ILE A 53 2.26 -8.22 -7.97
CA ILE A 53 0.98 -7.74 -7.43
C ILE A 53 -0.18 -8.15 -8.34
N LEU A 54 -0.07 -7.97 -9.64
CA LEU A 54 -1.06 -8.37 -10.66
C LEU A 54 -1.37 -9.89 -10.70
N LEU A 55 -0.59 -10.72 -10.01
CA LEU A 55 -0.86 -12.17 -9.88
C LEU A 55 -1.79 -12.52 -8.73
N TYR A 56 -2.02 -11.59 -7.79
CA TYR A 56 -2.95 -11.83 -6.70
C TYR A 56 -4.40 -11.72 -7.20
N PRO A 57 -5.34 -12.45 -6.60
CA PRO A 57 -6.76 -12.29 -6.91
C PRO A 57 -7.23 -10.85 -6.62
N GLU A 58 -8.07 -10.31 -7.49
CA GLU A 58 -8.56 -8.93 -7.46
C GLU A 58 -9.21 -8.52 -6.13
N ASP A 59 -9.91 -9.45 -5.47
CA ASP A 59 -10.56 -9.20 -4.17
C ASP A 59 -9.72 -9.64 -2.97
N SER A 60 -8.40 -9.77 -3.13
CA SER A 60 -7.53 -10.20 -2.05
C SER A 60 -6.76 -9.03 -1.42
N ALA A 61 -6.33 -9.18 -0.16
CA ALA A 61 -5.42 -8.23 0.48
C ALA A 61 -4.08 -8.07 -0.28
N GLY A 62 -3.71 -9.08 -1.08
CA GLY A 62 -2.53 -9.04 -1.93
C GLY A 62 -2.65 -8.10 -3.11
N SER A 63 -3.86 -7.83 -3.65
CA SER A 63 -4.07 -6.92 -4.76
C SER A 63 -3.99 -5.44 -4.36
N ILE A 64 -4.39 -5.11 -3.13
CA ILE A 64 -4.42 -3.75 -2.60
C ILE A 64 -3.22 -3.41 -1.71
N MET A 65 -2.20 -4.28 -1.63
CA MET A 65 -1.05 -4.03 -0.77
C MET A 65 0.05 -3.27 -1.50
N THR A 66 0.75 -2.41 -0.76
CA THR A 66 2.00 -1.81 -1.20
C THR A 66 3.22 -2.50 -0.59
N PRO A 67 4.31 -2.77 -1.33
CA PRO A 67 5.56 -3.27 -0.79
C PRO A 67 6.46 -2.15 -0.22
N GLU A 68 5.99 -0.92 -0.22
CA GLU A 68 6.75 0.27 0.15
C GLU A 68 6.70 0.56 1.66
N TYR A 69 7.17 -0.38 2.46
CA TYR A 69 7.25 -0.30 3.92
C TYR A 69 8.69 -0.26 4.44
N VAL A 70 8.87 0.17 5.71
CA VAL A 70 10.17 0.12 6.40
C VAL A 70 10.28 -1.16 7.21
N SER A 71 11.28 -1.99 6.87
CA SER A 71 11.64 -3.18 7.65
C SER A 71 12.85 -2.92 8.53
N LEU A 72 12.82 -3.36 9.78
CA LEU A 72 13.91 -3.31 10.74
C LEU A 72 14.33 -4.73 11.13
N ARG A 73 15.49 -4.85 11.75
CA ARG A 73 15.95 -6.12 12.34
C ARG A 73 15.90 -6.05 13.85
N ARG A 74 15.60 -7.16 14.48
CA ARG A 74 15.52 -7.28 15.95
C ARG A 74 16.81 -6.85 16.66
N ASN A 75 17.95 -7.12 16.06
CA ASN A 75 19.28 -6.84 16.60
C ASN A 75 19.85 -5.47 16.23
N MET A 76 19.04 -4.57 15.68
CA MET A 76 19.41 -3.18 15.44
C MET A 76 19.21 -2.35 16.70
N THR A 77 20.05 -1.33 16.88
CA THR A 77 19.80 -0.26 17.84
C THR A 77 18.76 0.73 17.31
N VAL A 78 18.11 1.46 18.19
CA VAL A 78 17.22 2.56 17.81
C VAL A 78 17.93 3.61 16.96
N GLY A 79 19.21 3.88 17.23
CA GLY A 79 20.02 4.78 16.42
C GLY A 79 20.17 4.31 14.98
N GLU A 80 20.51 3.04 14.78
CA GLU A 80 20.59 2.42 13.44
C GLU A 80 19.25 2.36 12.74
N ALA A 81 18.17 2.12 13.49
CA ALA A 81 16.79 2.16 12.95
C ALA A 81 16.45 3.56 12.40
N PHE A 82 16.80 4.64 13.13
CA PHE A 82 16.61 6.00 12.62
C PHE A 82 17.44 6.29 11.38
N ASP A 83 18.69 5.84 11.33
CA ASP A 83 19.52 6.06 10.16
C ASP A 83 18.96 5.31 8.93
N LYS A 84 18.44 4.11 9.13
CA LYS A 84 17.74 3.36 8.09
C LYS A 84 16.46 4.07 7.64
N ILE A 85 15.60 4.52 8.56
CA ILE A 85 14.38 5.26 8.24
C ILE A 85 14.70 6.53 7.44
N ARG A 86 15.75 7.27 7.79
CA ARG A 86 16.16 8.48 7.04
C ARG A 86 16.64 8.17 5.63
N THR A 87 17.26 7.02 5.44
CA THR A 87 17.81 6.65 4.14
C THR A 87 16.76 6.05 3.21
N GLU A 88 15.92 5.15 3.73
CA GLU A 88 14.97 4.37 2.94
C GLU A 88 13.54 4.95 2.99
N GLY A 89 13.18 5.66 4.07
CA GLY A 89 11.80 6.09 4.32
C GLY A 89 11.29 7.18 3.38
N VAL A 90 12.18 7.83 2.61
CA VAL A 90 11.78 8.82 1.59
C VAL A 90 10.99 8.16 0.46
N ASP A 91 11.26 6.88 0.21
CA ASP A 91 10.68 6.09 -0.86
C ASP A 91 9.64 5.09 -0.35
N LYS A 92 9.16 5.28 0.89
CA LYS A 92 8.18 4.40 1.54
C LYS A 92 6.86 5.13 1.72
N GLU A 93 5.79 4.40 1.57
CA GLU A 93 4.41 4.85 1.73
C GLU A 93 4.20 5.45 3.12
N THR A 94 4.63 4.75 4.14
CA THR A 94 4.54 5.20 5.52
C THR A 94 5.76 4.81 6.35
N ILE A 95 6.10 5.67 7.33
CA ILE A 95 7.12 5.41 8.34
C ILE A 95 6.54 5.38 9.76
N TYR A 96 5.21 5.54 9.90
CA TYR A 96 4.56 5.58 11.22
C TYR A 96 4.65 4.26 11.97
N THR A 97 4.62 3.15 11.23
CA THR A 97 4.84 1.80 11.73
C THR A 97 5.98 1.16 10.96
N CYS A 98 6.99 0.68 11.68
CA CYS A 98 8.09 -0.10 11.11
C CYS A 98 7.91 -1.56 11.52
N TYR A 99 8.25 -2.46 10.60
CA TYR A 99 8.02 -3.89 10.73
C TYR A 99 9.34 -4.58 11.05
N VAL A 100 9.37 -5.37 12.12
CA VAL A 100 10.59 -6.09 12.53
C VAL A 100 10.56 -7.48 11.92
N THR A 101 11.59 -7.80 11.13
CA THR A 101 11.66 -9.07 10.42
C THR A 101 12.92 -9.87 10.79
N GLU A 102 12.77 -11.19 10.85
CA GLU A 102 13.85 -12.17 10.95
C GLU A 102 13.72 -13.18 9.81
N ASN A 103 14.76 -13.30 8.98
CA ASN A 103 14.71 -14.18 7.79
C ASN A 103 13.47 -13.92 6.91
N ARG A 104 13.11 -12.65 6.74
CA ARG A 104 11.92 -12.15 6.05
C ARG A 104 10.57 -12.42 6.76
N LYS A 105 10.54 -13.22 7.82
CA LYS A 105 9.32 -13.42 8.61
C LYS A 105 9.06 -12.20 9.50
N LEU A 106 7.81 -11.81 9.61
CA LEU A 106 7.39 -10.75 10.51
C LEU A 106 7.42 -11.28 11.96
N VAL A 107 8.21 -10.64 12.83
CA VAL A 107 8.36 -11.05 14.23
C VAL A 107 7.91 -9.97 15.22
N GLY A 108 7.62 -8.77 14.74
CA GLY A 108 7.13 -7.69 15.58
C GLY A 108 6.93 -6.40 14.81
N ILE A 109 6.33 -5.44 15.49
CA ILE A 109 6.14 -4.09 14.97
C ILE A 109 6.66 -3.05 15.98
N VAL A 110 7.09 -1.90 15.48
CA VAL A 110 7.48 -0.77 16.33
C VAL A 110 6.98 0.52 15.70
N SER A 111 6.33 1.37 16.51
CA SER A 111 5.85 2.67 16.02
C SER A 111 6.99 3.69 15.96
N ALA A 112 6.90 4.65 15.04
CA ALA A 112 7.80 5.81 15.01
C ALA A 112 7.80 6.54 16.39
N LYS A 113 6.66 6.64 17.05
CA LYS A 113 6.54 7.21 18.40
C LYS A 113 7.40 6.45 19.42
N THR A 114 7.33 5.12 19.42
CA THR A 114 8.12 4.28 20.34
C THR A 114 9.61 4.48 20.08
N LEU A 115 10.03 4.47 18.80
CA LEU A 115 11.42 4.76 18.44
C LEU A 115 11.87 6.14 18.93
N MET A 116 11.05 7.19 18.73
CA MET A 116 11.39 8.56 19.13
C MET A 116 11.55 8.74 20.63
N LEU A 117 10.82 7.96 21.44
CA LEU A 117 10.83 8.06 22.90
C LEU A 117 11.83 7.10 23.55
N SER A 118 12.44 6.20 22.80
CA SER A 118 13.39 5.21 23.30
C SER A 118 14.83 5.73 23.26
N ASP A 119 15.69 5.17 24.13
CA ASP A 119 17.13 5.45 24.09
C ASP A 119 17.74 4.99 22.77
N ARG A 120 18.67 5.77 22.21
CA ARG A 120 19.33 5.46 20.93
C ARG A 120 20.11 4.15 20.94
N ASN A 121 20.57 3.71 22.11
CA ASN A 121 21.35 2.48 22.29
C ASN A 121 20.44 1.28 22.62
N ALA A 122 19.14 1.48 22.87
CA ALA A 122 18.20 0.39 23.09
C ALA A 122 18.09 -0.47 21.84
N MET A 123 17.88 -1.76 22.01
CA MET A 123 17.68 -2.68 20.89
C MET A 123 16.23 -2.60 20.41
N VAL A 124 16.02 -2.67 19.09
CA VAL A 124 14.67 -2.71 18.49
C VAL A 124 13.89 -3.90 19.06
N GLY A 125 14.53 -5.05 19.26
CA GLY A 125 13.93 -6.23 19.86
C GLY A 125 13.38 -6.06 21.26
N ASP A 126 13.91 -5.10 22.04
CA ASP A 126 13.48 -4.85 23.41
C ASP A 126 12.27 -3.89 23.50
N ILE A 127 12.03 -3.13 22.43
CA ILE A 127 10.98 -2.10 22.37
C ILE A 127 9.86 -2.42 21.39
N MET A 128 10.01 -3.48 20.56
CA MET A 128 8.99 -3.90 19.62
C MET A 128 7.82 -4.57 20.34
N THR A 129 6.68 -4.59 19.68
CA THR A 129 5.50 -5.34 20.10
C THR A 129 5.43 -6.63 19.28
N GLU A 130 5.42 -7.77 19.97
CA GLU A 130 5.32 -9.10 19.33
C GLU A 130 3.85 -9.55 19.13
N ASP A 131 2.92 -8.91 19.83
CA ASP A 131 1.47 -9.10 19.66
C ASP A 131 0.95 -8.11 18.61
N PHE A 132 0.88 -8.55 17.37
CA PHE A 132 0.43 -7.75 16.23
C PHE A 132 -0.60 -8.51 15.41
N ILE A 133 -1.41 -7.76 14.67
CA ILE A 133 -2.38 -8.30 13.72
C ILE A 133 -1.77 -8.20 12.32
N ALA A 134 -1.83 -9.28 11.57
CA ALA A 134 -1.43 -9.36 10.16
C ALA A 134 -2.54 -10.02 9.36
N VAL A 135 -2.64 -9.70 8.08
CA VAL A 135 -3.52 -10.37 7.11
C VAL A 135 -2.67 -11.16 6.12
N LYS A 136 -3.26 -12.18 5.52
CA LYS A 136 -2.58 -12.97 4.48
C LYS A 136 -2.86 -12.37 3.12
N THR A 137 -1.95 -12.58 2.18
CA THR A 137 -2.14 -12.17 0.78
C THR A 137 -3.43 -12.72 0.16
N THR A 138 -3.92 -13.85 0.65
CA THR A 138 -5.14 -14.53 0.18
C THR A 138 -6.40 -14.16 0.95
N ASP A 139 -6.28 -13.37 2.02
CA ASP A 139 -7.43 -12.89 2.75
C ASP A 139 -8.18 -11.87 1.89
N ASP A 140 -9.48 -11.78 2.10
CA ASP A 140 -10.34 -10.84 1.43
C ASP A 140 -9.95 -9.38 1.75
N LYS A 141 -10.00 -8.49 0.75
CA LYS A 141 -9.68 -7.06 0.92
C LYS A 141 -10.60 -6.37 1.91
N GLU A 142 -11.91 -6.72 1.92
CA GLU A 142 -12.86 -6.20 2.90
C GLU A 142 -12.50 -6.63 4.33
N TYR A 143 -12.04 -7.87 4.49
CA TYR A 143 -11.56 -8.34 5.79
C TYR A 143 -10.38 -7.50 6.27
N ALA A 144 -9.39 -7.23 5.40
CA ALA A 144 -8.25 -6.38 5.73
C ALA A 144 -8.70 -4.95 6.13
N ALA A 145 -9.59 -4.34 5.32
CA ALA A 145 -10.16 -3.04 5.59
C ALA A 145 -10.96 -3.01 6.91
N SER A 146 -11.72 -4.07 7.21
CA SER A 146 -12.46 -4.21 8.47
C SER A 146 -11.53 -4.26 9.69
N GLN A 147 -10.36 -4.91 9.60
CA GLN A 147 -9.37 -4.95 10.68
C GLN A 147 -8.76 -3.56 10.91
N ILE A 148 -8.40 -2.83 9.86
CA ILE A 148 -7.91 -1.45 9.93
C ILE A 148 -8.94 -0.56 10.64
N LYS A 149 -10.20 -0.60 10.20
CA LYS A 149 -11.31 0.16 10.79
C LYS A 149 -11.56 -0.20 12.27
N LYS A 150 -11.55 -1.49 12.58
CA LYS A 150 -11.85 -2.01 13.93
C LYS A 150 -10.83 -1.58 14.96
N TYR A 151 -9.54 -1.60 14.61
CA TYR A 151 -8.44 -1.33 15.52
C TYR A 151 -7.86 0.07 15.37
N GLY A 152 -8.28 0.83 14.35
CA GLY A 152 -7.78 2.17 14.07
C GLY A 152 -6.32 2.20 13.64
N PHE A 153 -5.89 1.19 12.89
CA PHE A 153 -4.53 1.14 12.35
C PHE A 153 -4.34 2.13 11.21
N LEU A 154 -3.13 2.64 11.05
CA LEU A 154 -2.73 3.43 9.87
C LEU A 154 -2.29 2.53 8.71
N ALA A 155 -1.80 1.35 9.03
CA ALA A 155 -1.47 0.30 8.07
C ALA A 155 -1.45 -1.06 8.77
N ILE A 156 -1.77 -2.12 8.03
CA ILE A 156 -1.73 -3.50 8.51
C ILE A 156 -0.72 -4.30 7.67
N PRO A 157 0.15 -5.12 8.28
CA PRO A 157 1.10 -5.95 7.53
C PRO A 157 0.40 -7.09 6.81
N VAL A 158 0.86 -7.36 5.60
CA VAL A 158 0.44 -8.49 4.75
C VAL A 158 1.54 -9.54 4.72
N ILE A 159 1.19 -10.77 5.03
CA ILE A 159 2.12 -11.91 5.05
C ILE A 159 1.70 -12.98 4.03
N ASP A 160 2.68 -13.71 3.53
CA ASP A 160 2.43 -14.87 2.67
C ASP A 160 2.15 -16.15 3.49
N GLY A 161 1.98 -17.28 2.78
CA GLY A 161 1.75 -18.59 3.39
C GLY A 161 2.91 -19.11 4.25
N GLU A 162 4.09 -18.51 4.17
CA GLU A 162 5.28 -18.85 4.95
C GLU A 162 5.55 -17.83 6.09
N GLU A 163 4.58 -16.96 6.37
CA GLU A 163 4.65 -15.87 7.39
C GLU A 163 5.71 -14.80 7.05
N ARG A 164 6.11 -14.68 5.78
CA ARG A 164 7.02 -13.62 5.36
C ARG A 164 6.23 -12.35 5.10
N LEU A 165 6.77 -11.21 5.54
CA LEU A 165 6.21 -9.90 5.24
C LEU A 165 6.42 -9.60 3.75
N VAL A 166 5.34 -9.39 3.02
CA VAL A 166 5.35 -9.11 1.57
C VAL A 166 4.87 -7.70 1.25
N GLY A 167 4.01 -7.12 2.07
CA GLY A 167 3.47 -5.79 1.87
C GLY A 167 2.76 -5.24 3.10
N ILE A 168 2.11 -4.13 2.92
CA ILE A 168 1.20 -3.50 3.88
C ILE A 168 -0.04 -3.03 3.12
N VAL A 169 -1.20 -3.00 3.78
CA VAL A 169 -2.39 -2.27 3.32
C VAL A 169 -2.52 -1.04 4.19
N THR A 170 -2.69 0.11 3.58
CA THR A 170 -2.79 1.40 4.28
C THR A 170 -4.24 1.75 4.60
N VAL A 171 -4.45 2.80 5.39
CA VAL A 171 -5.80 3.20 5.82
C VAL A 171 -6.58 3.86 4.68
N ASP A 172 -5.93 4.54 3.76
CA ASP A 172 -6.52 5.16 2.57
C ASP A 172 -7.06 4.08 1.62
N ASP A 173 -6.27 3.07 1.26
CA ASP A 173 -6.74 1.92 0.46
C ASP A 173 -7.91 1.20 1.15
N ALA A 174 -7.84 1.04 2.48
CA ALA A 174 -8.93 0.44 3.24
C ALA A 174 -10.22 1.29 3.20
N ILE A 175 -10.12 2.62 3.12
CA ILE A 175 -11.27 3.51 2.97
C ILE A 175 -11.87 3.31 1.58
N ASP A 176 -11.07 3.27 0.53
CA ASP A 176 -11.52 3.08 -0.85
C ASP A 176 -12.25 1.73 -1.02
N VAL A 177 -11.73 0.66 -0.40
CA VAL A 177 -12.42 -0.64 -0.35
C VAL A 177 -13.79 -0.50 0.34
N ILE A 178 -13.85 0.14 1.51
CA ILE A 178 -15.11 0.28 2.25
C ILE A 178 -16.14 1.13 1.46
N GLU A 179 -15.70 2.15 0.73
CA GLU A 179 -16.57 3.00 -0.09
C GLU A 179 -17.09 2.29 -1.33
N SER A 180 -16.23 1.49 -2.00
CA SER A 180 -16.64 0.69 -3.17
C SER A 180 -17.67 -0.38 -2.78
N GLU A 181 -17.43 -1.12 -1.70
CA GLU A 181 -18.36 -2.13 -1.19
C GLU A 181 -19.70 -1.53 -0.77
N ALA A 182 -19.68 -0.40 -0.05
CA ALA A 182 -20.91 0.29 0.33
C ALA A 182 -21.72 0.75 -0.91
N THR A 183 -21.05 1.11 -1.99
CA THR A 183 -21.69 1.49 -3.25
C THR A 183 -22.29 0.27 -3.94
N GLU A 184 -21.56 -0.84 -4.00
CA GLU A 184 -22.04 -2.09 -4.58
C GLU A 184 -23.27 -2.63 -3.82
N ASP A 185 -23.23 -2.61 -2.49
CA ASP A 185 -24.34 -3.01 -1.65
C ASP A 185 -25.62 -2.16 -1.93
N ILE A 186 -25.46 -0.84 -2.11
CA ILE A 186 -26.56 0.06 -2.43
C ILE A 186 -27.11 -0.25 -3.83
N GLU A 187 -26.27 -0.48 -4.82
CA GLU A 187 -26.65 -0.84 -6.18
C GLU A 187 -27.41 -2.17 -6.20
N GLN A 188 -26.94 -3.18 -5.47
CA GLN A 188 -27.62 -4.47 -5.33
C GLN A 188 -28.98 -4.33 -4.65
N MET A 189 -29.07 -3.54 -3.57
CA MET A 189 -30.34 -3.30 -2.87
C MET A 189 -31.37 -2.53 -3.71
N ALA A 190 -30.90 -1.67 -4.61
CA ALA A 190 -31.76 -0.90 -5.52
C ALA A 190 -32.15 -1.69 -6.78
N GLU A 191 -31.73 -2.95 -6.97
CA GLU A 191 -31.87 -3.74 -8.19
C GLU A 191 -31.33 -3.02 -9.45
N ILE A 192 -30.41 -2.09 -9.26
CA ILE A 192 -29.75 -1.36 -10.34
C ILE A 192 -28.55 -2.22 -10.78
N MET A 193 -28.58 -2.70 -12.01
CA MET A 193 -27.42 -3.38 -12.56
C MET A 193 -26.22 -2.42 -12.61
N PRO A 194 -25.06 -2.80 -12.08
CA PRO A 194 -23.85 -1.98 -12.16
C PRO A 194 -23.59 -1.63 -13.62
N SER A 195 -23.37 -0.34 -13.89
CA SER A 195 -23.04 0.10 -15.23
C SER A 195 -21.55 -0.16 -15.45
N GLU A 196 -21.21 -1.25 -16.14
CA GLU A 196 -19.84 -1.54 -16.60
C GLU A 196 -19.27 -0.49 -17.58
N GLN A 197 -20.06 0.51 -17.94
CA GLN A 197 -19.64 1.56 -18.85
C GLN A 197 -19.09 2.75 -18.07
N GLN A 198 -17.80 3.01 -18.25
CA GLN A 198 -17.15 4.24 -17.78
C GLN A 198 -18.02 5.45 -18.14
N TYR A 199 -18.32 6.30 -17.16
CA TYR A 199 -19.17 7.48 -17.26
C TYR A 199 -18.87 8.38 -18.49
N LEU A 200 -17.62 8.49 -18.88
CA LEU A 200 -17.16 9.26 -20.03
C LEU A 200 -17.46 8.62 -21.40
N LYS A 201 -17.90 7.35 -21.44
CA LYS A 201 -18.28 6.64 -22.66
C LYS A 201 -19.79 6.59 -22.89
N THR A 202 -20.58 7.02 -21.91
CA THR A 202 -22.04 7.07 -22.01
C THR A 202 -22.41 8.29 -22.84
N GLY A 203 -22.87 8.08 -24.08
CA GLY A 203 -23.31 9.17 -24.95
C GLY A 203 -24.53 9.90 -24.36
N ILE A 204 -24.49 11.22 -24.34
CA ILE A 204 -25.52 12.12 -23.76
C ILE A 204 -26.85 12.08 -24.55
N PHE A 205 -26.85 11.41 -25.72
CA PHE A 205 -28.04 11.28 -26.56
C PHE A 205 -28.31 9.81 -26.92
N ARG A 206 -29.46 9.37 -26.51
CA ARG A 206 -30.23 8.31 -27.11
C ARG A 206 -31.53 8.87 -27.63
#